data_c1abbebaf138357a147077de589e85c2
#
_entry.id   c1abbebaf138357a147077de589e85c2
#
_cell.length_a   1.000
_cell.length_b   1.000
_cell.length_c   1.000
_cell.angle_alpha   90.00
_cell.angle_beta   90.00
_cell.angle_gamma   90.00
#
_symmetry.space_group_name_H-M   'P 1'
#
loop_
_entity.id
_entity.type
_entity.pdbx_description
1 polymer ?
#
loop_
_entity_poly.entity_id
_entity_poly.type
_entity_poly.pdbx_seq_one_letter_code
_entity_poly.pdbx_strand_id
1 'polypeptide(L)'
;RVLASKLALSTGCDVLSFEYRLAPEAPYPSAIDDALRVWDYLMYMGIGARDVIVAGDSAGGNLALELALAVKAQGRSQPCALVLMSPWTDMTMQGASYQKCAALDPMLTHDYIDSCRTAYRGANSTLEWEDPSLSPLFADLRGLPPTLIQVGTNEILKSDSINLAKAMTEQEVYAVLEVYPECWHVFQQMPIPHAAQAMESVGRFVQKIL
;
A
#
# COMPACT_ATOMS: atom_id res chain seq x y z
N ARG A 1 -3.34 13.97 5.97
CA ARG A 1 -3.92 14.28 7.31
C ARG A 1 -5.31 13.67 7.50
N VAL A 2 -6.26 13.80 6.55
CA VAL A 2 -7.64 13.25 6.68
C VAL A 2 -7.61 11.76 6.94
N LEU A 3 -6.88 10.98 6.13
CA LEU A 3 -6.81 9.53 6.28
C LEU A 3 -6.16 9.12 7.61
N ALA A 4 -5.06 9.78 8.00
CA ALA A 4 -4.39 9.51 9.28
C ALA A 4 -5.32 9.75 10.48
N SER A 5 -6.12 10.84 10.46
CA SER A 5 -7.10 11.10 11.51
C SER A 5 -8.22 10.04 11.56
N LYS A 6 -8.68 9.57 10.38
CA LYS A 6 -9.68 8.50 10.30
C LYS A 6 -9.11 7.18 10.84
N LEU A 7 -7.86 6.85 10.50
CA LEU A 7 -7.18 5.67 11.03
C LEU A 7 -7.05 5.75 12.57
N ALA A 8 -6.58 6.87 13.11
CA ALA A 8 -6.47 7.04 14.55
C ALA A 8 -7.82 6.85 15.27
N LEU A 9 -8.90 7.44 14.73
CA LEU A 9 -10.24 7.33 15.30
C LEU A 9 -10.81 5.91 15.22
N SER A 10 -10.58 5.19 14.12
CA SER A 10 -11.15 3.85 13.92
C SER A 10 -10.38 2.75 14.63
N THR A 11 -9.08 2.93 14.84
CA THR A 11 -8.22 1.92 15.48
C THR A 11 -7.98 2.18 16.96
N GLY A 12 -8.10 3.44 17.41
CA GLY A 12 -7.68 3.86 18.74
C GLY A 12 -6.16 3.93 18.94
N CYS A 13 -5.38 3.79 17.85
CA CYS A 13 -3.92 3.84 17.88
C CYS A 13 -3.42 5.27 17.59
N ASP A 14 -2.24 5.60 18.11
CA ASP A 14 -1.50 6.76 17.64
C ASP A 14 -1.06 6.56 16.19
N VAL A 15 -1.10 7.62 15.38
CA VAL A 15 -0.71 7.57 13.96
C VAL A 15 0.44 8.51 13.68
N LEU A 16 1.57 7.95 13.31
CA LEU A 16 2.71 8.69 12.76
C LEU A 16 2.55 8.79 11.23
N SER A 17 2.47 10.01 10.73
CA SER A 17 2.54 10.31 9.30
C SER A 17 3.82 11.07 9.02
N PHE A 18 4.56 10.68 7.98
CA PHE A 18 5.81 11.33 7.60
C PHE A 18 5.80 11.72 6.13
N GLU A 19 6.59 12.72 5.80
CA GLU A 19 6.86 13.11 4.43
C GLU A 19 8.14 12.43 3.95
N TYR A 20 8.09 11.81 2.79
CA TYR A 20 9.23 11.20 2.12
C TYR A 20 9.53 11.93 0.82
N ARG A 21 10.74 11.81 0.34
CA ARG A 21 11.18 12.42 -0.92
C ARG A 21 10.40 11.86 -2.09
N LEU A 22 9.99 12.76 -2.99
CA LEU A 22 9.12 12.44 -4.11
C LEU A 22 9.87 12.46 -5.45
N ALA A 23 9.43 11.61 -6.38
CA ALA A 23 9.82 11.69 -7.77
C ALA A 23 9.08 12.88 -8.45
N PRO A 24 9.65 13.48 -9.50
CA PRO A 24 10.88 13.08 -10.20
C PRO A 24 12.20 13.56 -9.55
N GLU A 25 12.15 14.46 -8.56
CA GLU A 25 13.35 15.07 -7.94
C GLU A 25 14.17 14.02 -7.19
N ALA A 26 13.49 13.03 -6.60
CA ALA A 26 14.10 11.94 -5.87
C ALA A 26 13.42 10.60 -6.23
N PRO A 27 13.79 10.00 -7.36
CA PRO A 27 13.23 8.73 -7.81
C PRO A 27 13.61 7.57 -6.89
N TYR A 28 13.15 6.36 -7.21
CA TYR A 28 13.57 5.14 -6.53
C TYR A 28 15.11 5.08 -6.40
N PRO A 29 15.68 4.72 -5.23
CA PRO A 29 15.03 4.19 -4.02
C PRO A 29 14.74 5.23 -2.92
N SER A 30 14.65 6.53 -3.22
CA SER A 30 14.62 7.58 -2.20
C SER A 30 13.48 7.43 -1.19
N ALA A 31 12.28 7.06 -1.64
CA ALA A 31 11.10 6.91 -0.78
C ALA A 31 11.28 5.75 0.22
N ILE A 32 11.76 4.59 -0.26
CA ILE A 32 12.01 3.44 0.62
C ILE A 32 13.16 3.70 1.61
N ASP A 33 14.20 4.41 1.20
CA ASP A 33 15.28 4.82 2.10
C ASP A 33 14.75 5.69 3.25
N ASP A 34 13.83 6.62 2.94
CA ASP A 34 13.22 7.48 3.95
C ASP A 34 12.28 6.68 4.87
N ALA A 35 11.49 5.76 4.34
CA ALA A 35 10.64 4.88 5.12
C ALA A 35 11.45 3.99 6.08
N LEU A 36 12.58 3.43 5.62
CA LEU A 36 13.48 2.65 6.46
C LEU A 36 14.09 3.50 7.58
N ARG A 37 14.44 4.76 7.32
CA ARG A 37 14.93 5.68 8.38
C ARG A 37 13.88 5.96 9.44
N VAL A 38 12.61 6.12 9.03
CA VAL A 38 11.50 6.30 9.98
C VAL A 38 11.28 5.01 10.78
N TRP A 39 11.33 3.85 10.14
CA TRP A 39 11.28 2.56 10.82
C TRP A 39 12.39 2.43 11.85
N ASP A 40 13.64 2.74 11.49
CA ASP A 40 14.79 2.69 12.38
C ASP A 40 14.62 3.66 13.56
N TYR A 41 14.11 4.85 13.31
CA TYR A 41 13.82 5.83 14.35
C TYR A 41 12.79 5.31 15.36
N LEU A 42 11.72 4.68 14.92
CA LEU A 42 10.72 4.07 15.82
C LEU A 42 11.36 2.98 16.70
N MET A 43 12.18 2.10 16.11
CA MET A 43 12.89 1.07 16.87
C MET A 43 13.87 1.68 17.87
N TYR A 44 14.59 2.74 17.47
CA TYR A 44 15.48 3.48 18.37
C TYR A 44 14.73 4.12 19.54
N MET A 45 13.52 4.62 19.32
CA MET A 45 12.64 5.16 20.36
C MET A 45 12.07 4.09 21.30
N GLY A 46 12.36 2.81 21.06
CA GLY A 46 11.90 1.70 21.89
C GLY A 46 10.52 1.17 21.54
N ILE A 47 9.96 1.59 20.39
CA ILE A 47 8.70 1.05 19.89
C ILE A 47 9.00 -0.30 19.24
N GLY A 48 8.38 -1.38 19.73
CA GLY A 48 8.58 -2.72 19.18
C GLY A 48 7.99 -2.86 17.78
N ALA A 49 8.65 -3.61 16.89
CA ALA A 49 8.14 -3.84 15.55
C ALA A 49 6.71 -4.44 15.57
N ARG A 50 6.42 -5.28 16.55
CA ARG A 50 5.10 -5.91 16.76
C ARG A 50 4.03 -4.96 17.29
N ASP A 51 4.42 -3.77 17.71
CA ASP A 51 3.49 -2.72 18.16
C ASP A 51 3.20 -1.73 17.02
N VAL A 52 3.74 -1.97 15.82
CA VAL A 52 3.59 -1.09 14.66
C VAL A 52 2.74 -1.77 13.58
N ILE A 53 1.71 -1.07 13.13
CA ILE A 53 0.96 -1.37 11.91
C ILE A 53 1.41 -0.39 10.84
N VAL A 54 1.77 -0.89 9.68
CA VAL A 54 2.12 -0.04 8.54
C VAL A 54 0.90 0.09 7.63
N ALA A 55 0.49 1.32 7.37
CA ALA A 55 -0.65 1.62 6.52
C ALA A 55 -0.25 2.53 5.37
N GLY A 56 -0.84 2.31 4.19
CA GLY A 56 -0.59 3.15 3.03
C GLY A 56 -1.71 3.10 2.00
N ASP A 57 -1.89 4.21 1.29
CA ASP A 57 -2.84 4.33 0.20
C ASP A 57 -2.11 4.55 -1.13
N SER A 58 -2.60 3.95 -2.22
CA SER A 58 -2.04 4.16 -3.58
C SER A 58 -0.54 3.81 -3.64
N ALA A 59 0.30 4.76 -4.04
CA ALA A 59 1.76 4.66 -3.98
C ALA A 59 2.29 4.44 -2.55
N GLY A 60 1.60 4.95 -1.52
CA GLY A 60 1.91 4.67 -0.13
C GLY A 60 1.63 3.21 0.26
N GLY A 61 0.67 2.55 -0.40
CA GLY A 61 0.44 1.10 -0.28
C GLY A 61 1.59 0.28 -0.87
N ASN A 62 2.15 0.73 -1.99
CA ASN A 62 3.39 0.19 -2.55
C ASN A 62 4.53 0.31 -1.54
N LEU A 63 4.78 1.54 -1.06
CA LEU A 63 5.85 1.83 -0.10
C LEU A 63 5.71 1.04 1.21
N ALA A 64 4.47 0.81 1.68
CA ALA A 64 4.22 -0.02 2.86
C ALA A 64 4.63 -1.49 2.65
N LEU A 65 4.35 -2.04 1.47
CA LEU A 65 4.81 -3.38 1.07
C LEU A 65 6.31 -3.44 0.90
N GLU A 66 6.90 -2.47 0.21
CA GLU A 66 8.37 -2.39 0.04
C GLU A 66 9.09 -2.30 1.38
N LEU A 67 8.56 -1.53 2.34
CA LEU A 67 9.12 -1.45 3.69
C LEU A 67 9.10 -2.82 4.38
N ALA A 68 7.98 -3.54 4.35
CA ALA A 68 7.87 -4.87 4.94
C ALA A 68 8.82 -5.87 4.26
N LEU A 69 8.95 -5.83 2.93
CA LEU A 69 9.88 -6.67 2.18
C LEU A 69 11.35 -6.35 2.51
N ALA A 70 11.70 -5.07 2.60
CA ALA A 70 13.06 -4.64 2.95
C ALA A 70 13.44 -5.04 4.38
N VAL A 71 12.54 -4.88 5.34
CA VAL A 71 12.71 -5.32 6.73
C VAL A 71 12.88 -6.84 6.79
N LYS A 72 12.08 -7.60 6.02
CA LYS A 72 12.21 -9.05 5.88
C LYS A 72 13.58 -9.44 5.31
N ALA A 73 13.99 -8.82 4.21
CA ALA A 73 15.28 -9.11 3.56
C ALA A 73 16.48 -8.85 4.48
N GLN A 74 16.35 -7.92 5.42
CA GLN A 74 17.34 -7.63 6.46
C GLN A 74 17.28 -8.61 7.65
N GLY A 75 16.37 -9.59 7.65
CA GLY A 75 16.18 -10.53 8.76
C GLY A 75 15.67 -9.87 10.04
N ARG A 76 15.00 -8.73 9.93
CA ARG A 76 14.48 -7.95 11.06
C ARG A 76 13.02 -8.33 11.37
N SER A 77 12.58 -7.98 12.58
CA SER A 77 11.19 -8.21 12.99
C SER A 77 10.23 -7.41 12.13
N GLN A 78 9.17 -8.07 11.66
CA GLN A 78 8.11 -7.49 10.84
C GLN A 78 7.16 -6.61 11.66
N PRO A 79 6.48 -5.62 11.05
CA PRO A 79 5.31 -4.98 11.66
C PRO A 79 4.24 -6.04 11.98
N CYS A 80 3.34 -5.73 12.89
CA CYS A 80 2.29 -6.69 13.28
C CYS A 80 1.24 -6.87 12.19
N ALA A 81 0.99 -5.87 11.36
CA ALA A 81 0.06 -5.94 10.24
C ALA A 81 0.35 -4.88 9.16
N LEU A 82 -0.23 -5.09 7.97
CA LEU A 82 -0.34 -4.09 6.90
C LEU A 82 -1.81 -3.73 6.67
N VAL A 83 -2.07 -2.44 6.39
CA VAL A 83 -3.37 -1.94 5.92
C VAL A 83 -3.15 -1.17 4.62
N LEU A 84 -3.63 -1.72 3.53
CA LEU A 84 -3.38 -1.23 2.18
C LEU A 84 -4.70 -0.76 1.55
N MET A 85 -4.77 0.49 1.16
CA MET A 85 -5.96 1.10 0.56
C MET A 85 -5.68 1.45 -0.89
N SER A 86 -6.36 0.77 -1.82
CA SER A 86 -6.12 0.94 -3.26
C SER A 86 -4.62 0.87 -3.63
N PRO A 87 -3.84 -0.13 -3.14
CA PRO A 87 -2.39 -0.15 -3.32
C PRO A 87 -2.00 -0.29 -4.78
N TRP A 88 -0.99 0.45 -5.19
CA TRP A 88 -0.39 0.34 -6.53
C TRP A 88 0.80 -0.63 -6.49
N THR A 89 0.61 -1.87 -6.87
CA THR A 89 1.58 -2.95 -6.66
C THR A 89 2.16 -3.58 -7.92
N ASP A 90 1.66 -3.17 -9.10
CA ASP A 90 2.06 -3.66 -10.42
C ASP A 90 2.33 -2.49 -11.38
N MET A 91 3.59 -2.13 -11.54
CA MET A 91 3.99 -1.06 -12.47
C MET A 91 4.07 -1.51 -13.92
N THR A 92 3.77 -2.78 -14.23
CA THR A 92 3.61 -3.21 -15.64
C THR A 92 2.33 -2.66 -16.26
N MET A 93 1.33 -2.32 -15.45
CA MET A 93 0.01 -1.83 -15.87
C MET A 93 -0.76 -2.84 -16.75
N GLN A 94 -0.48 -4.15 -16.63
CA GLN A 94 -1.12 -5.19 -17.43
C GLN A 94 -2.42 -5.71 -16.84
N GLY A 95 -2.79 -5.27 -15.64
CA GLY A 95 -4.04 -5.66 -14.98
C GLY A 95 -5.27 -5.27 -15.80
N ALA A 96 -6.26 -6.17 -15.88
CA ALA A 96 -7.46 -5.95 -16.69
C ALA A 96 -8.26 -4.69 -16.32
N SER A 97 -8.17 -4.22 -15.08
CA SER A 97 -8.86 -3.01 -14.62
C SER A 97 -8.30 -1.73 -15.24
N TYR A 98 -7.03 -1.70 -15.63
CA TYR A 98 -6.45 -0.54 -16.32
C TYR A 98 -7.22 -0.16 -17.60
N GLN A 99 -7.79 -1.14 -18.29
CA GLN A 99 -8.64 -0.92 -19.46
C GLN A 99 -10.14 -0.84 -19.08
N LYS A 100 -10.61 -1.80 -18.26
CA LYS A 100 -12.05 -1.93 -17.96
C LYS A 100 -12.59 -0.80 -17.10
N CYS A 101 -11.77 -0.23 -16.23
CA CYS A 101 -12.16 0.85 -15.32
C CYS A 101 -11.69 2.24 -15.79
N ALA A 102 -11.00 2.35 -16.93
CA ALA A 102 -10.47 3.62 -17.42
C ALA A 102 -11.50 4.75 -17.56
N ALA A 103 -12.75 4.41 -17.94
CA ALA A 103 -13.82 5.39 -18.05
C ALA A 103 -14.65 5.54 -16.74
N LEU A 104 -14.39 4.71 -15.73
CA LEU A 104 -15.14 4.66 -14.47
C LEU A 104 -14.36 5.32 -13.33
N ASP A 105 -13.04 5.36 -13.42
CA ASP A 105 -12.19 5.94 -12.40
C ASP A 105 -12.17 7.47 -12.55
N PRO A 106 -12.71 8.23 -11.58
CA PRO A 106 -12.74 9.69 -11.65
C PRO A 106 -11.43 10.33 -11.21
N MET A 107 -10.48 9.55 -10.67
CA MET A 107 -9.25 10.03 -10.04
C MET A 107 -8.01 9.76 -10.89
N LEU A 108 -7.93 8.59 -11.51
CA LEU A 108 -6.74 8.11 -12.18
C LEU A 108 -7.00 7.89 -13.68
N THR A 109 -6.03 8.27 -14.49
CA THR A 109 -5.97 7.93 -15.91
C THR A 109 -4.74 7.09 -16.21
N HIS A 110 -4.79 6.34 -17.31
CA HIS A 110 -3.65 5.54 -17.77
C HIS A 110 -2.40 6.41 -17.97
N ASP A 111 -2.53 7.55 -18.65
CA ASP A 111 -1.40 8.45 -18.94
C ASP A 111 -0.80 9.06 -17.67
N TYR A 112 -1.65 9.39 -16.69
CA TYR A 112 -1.17 9.90 -15.40
C TYR A 112 -0.35 8.83 -14.65
N ILE A 113 -0.84 7.61 -14.56
CA ILE A 113 -0.15 6.50 -13.90
C ILE A 113 1.16 6.18 -14.64
N ASP A 114 1.16 6.16 -15.98
CA ASP A 114 2.38 5.92 -16.78
C ASP A 114 3.45 6.99 -16.54
N SER A 115 3.03 8.25 -16.43
CA SER A 115 3.91 9.35 -16.08
C SER A 115 4.49 9.19 -14.66
N CYS A 116 3.65 8.78 -13.69
CA CYS A 116 4.08 8.57 -12.31
C CYS A 116 5.09 7.42 -12.17
N ARG A 117 4.83 6.24 -12.79
CA ARG A 117 5.79 5.11 -12.73
C ARG A 117 7.11 5.46 -13.39
N THR A 118 7.08 6.18 -14.51
CA THR A 118 8.29 6.62 -15.21
C THR A 118 9.12 7.58 -14.34
N ALA A 119 8.47 8.53 -13.69
CA ALA A 119 9.11 9.42 -12.73
C ALA A 119 9.69 8.65 -11.54
N TYR A 120 8.91 7.72 -10.96
CA TYR A 120 9.34 6.92 -9.80
C TYR A 120 10.55 6.04 -10.11
N ARG A 121 10.53 5.31 -11.23
CA ARG A 121 11.67 4.49 -11.65
C ARG A 121 12.92 5.34 -11.89
N GLY A 122 12.77 6.54 -12.41
CA GLY A 122 13.85 7.43 -12.78
C GLY A 122 14.44 7.16 -14.17
N ALA A 123 14.86 8.23 -14.85
CA ALA A 123 15.27 8.20 -16.25
C ALA A 123 16.52 7.33 -16.53
N ASN A 124 17.40 7.16 -15.54
CA ASN A 124 18.66 6.41 -15.68
C ASN A 124 18.58 4.98 -15.10
N SER A 125 17.40 4.55 -14.67
CA SER A 125 17.21 3.22 -14.08
C SER A 125 17.22 2.14 -15.18
N THR A 126 17.82 1.00 -14.87
CA THR A 126 17.80 -0.21 -15.70
C THR A 126 16.82 -1.26 -15.18
N LEU A 127 16.04 -0.93 -14.13
CA LEU A 127 15.06 -1.85 -13.57
C LEU A 127 13.91 -2.07 -14.55
N GLU A 128 13.52 -3.32 -14.71
CA GLU A 128 12.31 -3.69 -15.45
C GLU A 128 11.06 -3.39 -14.63
N TRP A 129 9.90 -3.28 -15.28
CA TRP A 129 8.66 -2.96 -14.57
C TRP A 129 8.21 -4.07 -13.60
N GLU A 130 8.59 -5.31 -13.88
CA GLU A 130 8.35 -6.48 -13.04
C GLU A 130 9.32 -6.61 -11.86
N ASP A 131 10.35 -5.74 -11.79
CA ASP A 131 11.30 -5.81 -10.69
C ASP A 131 10.56 -5.64 -9.35
N PRO A 132 10.74 -6.58 -8.39
CA PRO A 132 10.03 -6.54 -7.11
C PRO A 132 10.24 -5.27 -6.29
N SER A 133 11.30 -4.52 -6.57
CA SER A 133 11.58 -3.25 -5.92
C SER A 133 10.78 -2.06 -6.48
N LEU A 134 10.11 -2.25 -7.61
CA LEU A 134 9.14 -1.31 -8.17
C LEU A 134 7.71 -1.87 -8.05
N SER A 135 7.58 -3.17 -8.30
CA SER A 135 6.31 -3.90 -8.36
C SER A 135 6.30 -5.02 -7.31
N PRO A 136 6.00 -4.71 -6.06
CA PRO A 136 6.04 -5.68 -4.96
C PRO A 136 5.06 -6.85 -5.13
N LEU A 137 4.13 -6.78 -6.06
CA LEU A 137 3.31 -7.93 -6.47
C LEU A 137 4.16 -9.15 -6.90
N PHE A 138 5.31 -8.93 -7.50
CA PHE A 138 6.20 -9.99 -8.02
C PHE A 138 7.26 -10.46 -7.01
N ALA A 139 7.21 -9.95 -5.78
CA ALA A 139 8.15 -10.32 -4.73
C ALA A 139 7.83 -11.70 -4.11
N ASP A 140 8.79 -12.24 -3.36
CA ASP A 140 8.53 -13.32 -2.41
C ASP A 140 7.78 -12.76 -1.18
N LEU A 141 6.48 -12.97 -1.13
CA LEU A 141 5.60 -12.44 -0.09
C LEU A 141 5.55 -13.32 1.16
N ARG A 142 6.10 -14.53 1.14
CA ARG A 142 6.10 -15.45 2.29
C ARG A 142 6.66 -14.80 3.56
N GLY A 143 5.98 -14.98 4.66
CA GLY A 143 6.38 -14.43 5.96
C GLY A 143 6.10 -12.93 6.13
N LEU A 144 5.41 -12.27 5.19
CA LEU A 144 4.84 -10.96 5.42
C LEU A 144 3.73 -11.03 6.49
N PRO A 145 3.47 -9.93 7.21
CA PRO A 145 2.48 -9.90 8.28
C PRO A 145 1.04 -10.00 7.72
N PRO A 146 0.05 -10.28 8.60
CA PRO A 146 -1.36 -10.20 8.25
C PRO A 146 -1.68 -8.89 7.55
N THR A 147 -2.40 -8.96 6.43
CA THR A 147 -2.64 -7.80 5.56
C THR A 147 -4.12 -7.62 5.26
N LEU A 148 -4.63 -6.41 5.48
CA LEU A 148 -5.93 -5.96 5.00
C LEU A 148 -5.74 -5.14 3.73
N ILE A 149 -6.45 -5.50 2.66
CA ILE A 149 -6.44 -4.82 1.37
C ILE A 149 -7.85 -4.32 1.08
N GLN A 150 -8.02 -3.05 0.82
CA GLN A 150 -9.30 -2.43 0.46
C GLN A 150 -9.21 -1.77 -0.91
N VAL A 151 -10.22 -1.97 -1.76
CA VAL A 151 -10.25 -1.45 -3.13
C VAL A 151 -11.67 -1.16 -3.59
N GLY A 152 -11.86 -0.14 -4.43
CA GLY A 152 -13.13 0.15 -5.09
C GLY A 152 -13.33 -0.66 -6.38
N THR A 153 -14.60 -0.83 -6.80
CA THR A 153 -14.88 -1.51 -8.09
C THR A 153 -14.58 -0.64 -9.29
N ASN A 154 -14.61 0.69 -9.14
CA ASN A 154 -14.51 1.68 -10.21
C ASN A 154 -13.12 2.34 -10.26
N GLU A 155 -12.06 1.59 -9.98
CA GLU A 155 -10.70 2.12 -10.05
C GLU A 155 -9.77 1.26 -10.93
N ILE A 156 -8.82 1.92 -11.60
CA ILE A 156 -7.88 1.25 -12.51
C ILE A 156 -6.90 0.33 -11.77
N LEU A 157 -6.61 0.59 -10.48
CA LEU A 157 -5.74 -0.24 -9.63
C LEU A 157 -6.46 -1.43 -8.98
N LYS A 158 -7.72 -1.72 -9.36
CA LYS A 158 -8.47 -2.85 -8.80
C LYS A 158 -7.75 -4.19 -9.03
N SER A 159 -7.19 -4.40 -10.20
CA SER A 159 -6.44 -5.65 -10.50
C SER A 159 -5.24 -5.82 -9.60
N ASP A 160 -4.54 -4.76 -9.26
CA ASP A 160 -3.38 -4.77 -8.38
C ASP A 160 -3.75 -5.37 -7.01
N SER A 161 -4.81 -4.86 -6.41
CA SER A 161 -5.32 -5.34 -5.12
C SER A 161 -5.79 -6.79 -5.16
N ILE A 162 -6.50 -7.19 -6.23
CA ILE A 162 -6.98 -8.56 -6.40
C ILE A 162 -5.81 -9.52 -6.60
N ASN A 163 -4.86 -9.16 -7.46
CA ASN A 163 -3.69 -9.98 -7.76
C ASN A 163 -2.78 -10.10 -6.53
N LEU A 164 -2.60 -9.02 -5.78
CA LEU A 164 -1.83 -9.03 -4.53
C LEU A 164 -2.46 -9.98 -3.51
N ALA A 165 -3.77 -9.88 -3.26
CA ALA A 165 -4.46 -10.77 -2.31
C ALA A 165 -4.35 -12.24 -2.72
N LYS A 166 -4.46 -12.52 -4.02
CA LYS A 166 -4.26 -13.86 -4.58
C LYS A 166 -2.83 -14.36 -4.36
N ALA A 167 -1.83 -13.55 -4.73
CA ALA A 167 -0.42 -13.89 -4.57
C ALA A 167 -0.05 -14.12 -3.09
N MET A 168 -0.56 -13.29 -2.17
CA MET A 168 -0.40 -13.49 -0.73
C MET A 168 -0.99 -14.83 -0.26
N THR A 169 -2.22 -15.15 -0.70
CA THR A 169 -2.88 -16.41 -0.34
C THR A 169 -2.12 -17.62 -0.86
N GLU A 170 -1.65 -17.58 -2.12
CA GLU A 170 -0.86 -18.64 -2.74
C GLU A 170 0.50 -18.84 -2.03
N GLN A 171 1.01 -17.81 -1.38
CA GLN A 171 2.25 -17.82 -0.60
C GLN A 171 2.02 -17.97 0.92
N GLU A 172 0.84 -18.44 1.32
CA GLU A 172 0.48 -18.72 2.73
C GLU A 172 0.54 -17.48 3.65
N VAL A 173 0.35 -16.26 3.10
CA VAL A 173 0.22 -15.04 3.86
C VAL A 173 -1.26 -14.76 4.14
N TYR A 174 -1.62 -14.52 5.39
CA TYR A 174 -2.98 -14.14 5.75
C TYR A 174 -3.34 -12.77 5.16
N ALA A 175 -4.21 -12.76 4.17
CA ALA A 175 -4.68 -11.55 3.51
C ALA A 175 -6.21 -11.51 3.47
N VAL A 176 -6.77 -10.35 3.79
CA VAL A 176 -8.20 -10.06 3.67
C VAL A 176 -8.37 -9.01 2.57
N LEU A 177 -9.13 -9.35 1.53
CA LEU A 177 -9.48 -8.42 0.46
C LEU A 177 -10.93 -7.97 0.64
N GLU A 178 -11.13 -6.66 0.70
CA GLU A 178 -12.45 -6.02 0.71
C GLU A 178 -12.63 -5.19 -0.56
N VAL A 179 -13.65 -5.53 -1.35
CA VAL A 179 -13.98 -4.84 -2.60
C VAL A 179 -15.27 -4.05 -2.40
N TYR A 180 -15.20 -2.73 -2.53
CA TYR A 180 -16.31 -1.82 -2.28
C TYR A 180 -17.02 -1.45 -3.60
N PRO A 181 -18.33 -1.73 -3.71
CA PRO A 181 -19.07 -1.46 -4.94
C PRO A 181 -19.16 0.05 -5.21
N GLU A 182 -19.06 0.42 -6.48
CA GLU A 182 -19.19 1.78 -6.98
C GLU A 182 -18.18 2.80 -6.41
N CYS A 183 -17.25 2.35 -5.56
CA CYS A 183 -16.18 3.18 -5.02
C CYS A 183 -15.01 3.27 -6.01
N TRP A 184 -14.28 4.36 -5.91
CA TRP A 184 -13.13 4.72 -6.75
C TRP A 184 -11.85 4.79 -5.94
N HIS A 185 -10.77 5.18 -6.56
CA HIS A 185 -9.43 5.21 -5.97
C HIS A 185 -9.38 6.00 -4.67
N VAL A 186 -8.90 5.36 -3.61
CA VAL A 186 -8.74 5.90 -2.24
C VAL A 186 -10.03 6.57 -1.71
N PHE A 187 -11.19 5.97 -1.99
CA PHE A 187 -12.50 6.44 -1.55
C PHE A 187 -12.60 6.63 -0.03
N GLN A 188 -11.75 5.97 0.74
CA GLN A 188 -11.67 6.07 2.21
C GLN A 188 -11.44 7.51 2.70
N GLN A 189 -10.88 8.37 1.87
CA GLN A 189 -10.71 9.81 2.21
C GLN A 189 -12.03 10.59 2.14
N MET A 190 -13.02 10.09 1.41
CA MET A 190 -14.26 10.80 1.12
C MET A 190 -15.27 10.73 2.28
N PRO A 191 -16.18 11.71 2.39
CA PRO A 191 -17.26 11.69 3.38
C PRO A 191 -18.48 10.88 2.88
N ILE A 192 -18.28 9.59 2.57
CA ILE A 192 -19.31 8.68 2.06
C ILE A 192 -19.50 7.48 3.01
N PRO A 193 -20.69 6.83 2.99
CA PRO A 193 -20.96 5.69 3.87
C PRO A 193 -19.96 4.54 3.71
N HIS A 194 -19.57 4.20 2.50
CA HIS A 194 -18.58 3.15 2.23
C HIS A 194 -17.21 3.45 2.87
N ALA A 195 -16.81 4.73 2.90
CA ALA A 195 -15.56 5.11 3.58
C ALA A 195 -15.65 4.89 5.10
N ALA A 196 -16.80 5.17 5.72
CA ALA A 196 -17.02 4.88 7.13
C ALA A 196 -16.96 3.37 7.41
N GLN A 197 -17.64 2.56 6.58
CA GLN A 197 -17.61 1.09 6.66
C GLN A 197 -16.19 0.53 6.51
N ALA A 198 -15.42 1.06 5.56
CA ALA A 198 -14.04 0.68 5.34
C ALA A 198 -13.16 0.97 6.56
N MET A 199 -13.32 2.15 7.17
CA MET A 199 -12.59 2.52 8.39
C MET A 199 -13.01 1.68 9.61
N GLU A 200 -14.28 1.36 9.77
CA GLU A 200 -14.74 0.42 10.81
C GLU A 200 -14.12 -0.98 10.60
N SER A 201 -14.01 -1.43 9.35
CA SER A 201 -13.35 -2.71 9.05
C SER A 201 -11.86 -2.68 9.39
N VAL A 202 -11.15 -1.59 9.10
CA VAL A 202 -9.77 -1.40 9.57
C VAL A 202 -9.70 -1.51 11.09
N GLY A 203 -10.58 -0.83 11.82
CA GLY A 203 -10.64 -0.92 13.29
C GLY A 203 -10.81 -2.36 13.78
N ARG A 204 -11.79 -3.09 13.22
CA ARG A 204 -12.01 -4.51 13.56
C ARG A 204 -10.82 -5.41 13.22
N PHE A 205 -10.16 -5.16 12.09
CA PHE A 205 -8.96 -5.91 11.69
C PHE A 205 -7.83 -5.68 12.69
N VAL A 206 -7.55 -4.43 13.03
CA VAL A 206 -6.51 -4.05 13.99
C VAL A 206 -6.77 -4.67 15.36
N GLN A 207 -8.01 -4.60 15.86
CA GLN A 207 -8.38 -5.21 17.17
C GLN A 207 -8.22 -6.74 17.22
N LYS A 208 -8.23 -7.43 16.08
CA LYS A 208 -8.01 -8.88 16.03
C LYS A 208 -6.52 -9.24 16.01
N ILE A 209 -5.67 -8.30 15.62
CA ILE A 209 -4.22 -8.51 15.49
C ILE A 209 -3.50 -8.15 16.78
N LEU A 210 -3.94 -7.08 17.47
CA LEU A 210 -3.43 -6.65 18.75
C LEU A 210 -4.00 -7.49 19.91
#